data_2cb74204c121c95c815280dc85300ee9
#
_entry.id   2cb74204c121c95c815280dc85300ee9
#
_cell.length_a   1.000
_cell.length_b   1.000
_cell.length_c   1.000
_cell.angle_alpha   90.00
_cell.angle_beta   90.00
_cell.angle_gamma   90.00
#
_symmetry.space_group_name_H-M   'P 1'
#
loop_
_entity.id
_entity.type
_entity.pdbx_description
1 polymer ?
#
loop_
_entity_poly.entity_id
_entity_poly.type
_entity_poly.pdbx_seq_one_letter_code
_entity_poly.pdbx_strand_id
1 'polypeptide(L)'
;STCRIFYIFATLIIMFMMSPRISQSIQDSIAVKQAILNNPDFQNRIRQAADMMVESLRHGGKIHFCGNGGSAADAQHLAAELSGRFYFDRPPLNAEALHCNTSYLTAVGNDYGYDLIFSRLLRGTAKPGDVIVGISTSGNSKNILKAFEVAKEMGVKIIAMTGETGGAMKEFADILLNVASQDTPRIQESHIMIGHIICELVETEMFG
;
A
#
# COMPACT_ATOMS: atom_id res chain seq x y z
N SER A 1 42.74 29.63 -19.00
CA SER A 1 41.76 30.57 -18.41
C SER A 1 40.35 30.38 -19.01
N THR A 2 40.20 30.21 -20.30
CA THR A 2 38.90 30.11 -21.00
C THR A 2 38.13 28.82 -20.70
N CYS A 3 38.81 27.71 -20.48
CA CYS A 3 38.20 26.41 -20.16
C CYS A 3 37.47 26.41 -18.77
N ARG A 4 38.02 27.14 -17.80
CA ARG A 4 37.43 27.27 -16.45
C ARG A 4 36.16 28.12 -16.44
N ILE A 5 36.08 29.13 -17.32
CA ILE A 5 34.87 29.95 -17.49
C ILE A 5 33.77 29.16 -18.17
N PHE A 6 34.09 28.34 -19.17
CA PHE A 6 33.14 27.43 -19.82
C PHE A 6 32.56 26.39 -18.86
N TYR A 7 33.39 25.82 -17.97
CA TYR A 7 32.94 24.86 -16.97
C TYR A 7 32.01 25.52 -15.93
N ILE A 8 32.32 26.73 -15.49
CA ILE A 8 31.48 27.49 -14.55
C ILE A 8 30.12 27.86 -15.19
N PHE A 9 30.15 28.30 -16.45
CA PHE A 9 28.89 28.62 -17.20
C PHE A 9 28.08 27.37 -17.48
N ALA A 10 28.68 26.26 -17.86
CA ALA A 10 27.98 24.99 -18.07
C ALA A 10 27.35 24.48 -16.76
N THR A 11 28.06 24.58 -15.64
CA THR A 11 27.54 24.20 -14.30
C THR A 11 26.41 25.12 -13.83
N LEU A 12 26.51 26.42 -14.08
CA LEU A 12 25.45 27.41 -13.79
C LEU A 12 24.22 27.20 -14.68
N ILE A 13 24.39 26.88 -15.97
CA ILE A 13 23.29 26.58 -16.89
C ILE A 13 22.59 25.29 -16.49
N ILE A 14 23.33 24.25 -16.08
CA ILE A 14 22.75 22.99 -15.59
C ILE A 14 21.99 23.23 -14.28
N MET A 15 22.52 24.03 -13.34
CA MET A 15 21.81 24.42 -12.12
C MET A 15 20.57 25.28 -12.39
N PHE A 16 20.57 26.10 -13.46
CA PHE A 16 19.42 26.93 -13.85
C PHE A 16 18.34 26.12 -14.60
N MET A 17 18.70 25.02 -15.25
CA MET A 17 17.77 24.12 -15.97
C MET A 17 17.08 23.10 -15.07
N MET A 18 17.59 22.82 -13.88
CA MET A 18 16.90 21.96 -12.88
C MET A 18 15.89 22.81 -12.12
N SER A 19 14.60 22.58 -12.35
CA SER A 19 13.56 23.20 -11.52
C SER A 19 13.85 22.89 -10.04
N PRO A 20 14.03 23.91 -9.18
CA PRO A 20 14.24 23.69 -7.73
C PRO A 20 13.15 22.79 -7.14
N ARG A 21 11.93 22.84 -7.72
CA ARG A 21 10.80 22.03 -7.31
C ARG A 21 11.01 20.53 -7.59
N ILE A 22 11.61 20.18 -8.73
CA ILE A 22 11.89 18.76 -9.06
C ILE A 22 12.87 18.18 -8.05
N SER A 23 14.00 18.86 -7.84
CA SER A 23 15.01 18.42 -6.87
C SER A 23 14.44 18.30 -5.46
N GLN A 24 13.64 19.27 -5.02
CA GLN A 24 13.01 19.24 -3.70
C GLN A 24 12.06 18.06 -3.57
N SER A 25 11.19 17.81 -4.55
CA SER A 25 10.25 16.67 -4.53
C SER A 25 10.96 15.32 -4.45
N ILE A 26 12.09 15.17 -5.15
CA ILE A 26 12.92 13.96 -5.07
C ILE A 26 13.57 13.84 -3.69
N GLN A 27 14.13 14.92 -3.15
CA GLN A 27 14.72 14.92 -1.81
C GLN A 27 13.72 14.58 -0.72
N ASP A 28 12.50 15.13 -0.79
CA ASP A 28 11.42 14.82 0.14
C ASP A 28 11.06 13.33 0.09
N SER A 29 11.00 12.75 -1.11
CA SER A 29 10.78 11.30 -1.30
C SER A 29 11.90 10.46 -0.69
N ILE A 30 13.15 10.85 -0.91
CA ILE A 30 14.34 10.18 -0.33
C ILE A 30 14.29 10.26 1.19
N ALA A 31 13.97 11.42 1.76
CA ALA A 31 13.92 11.63 3.21
C ALA A 31 12.92 10.70 3.89
N VAL A 32 11.72 10.51 3.33
CA VAL A 32 10.71 9.58 3.88
C VAL A 32 11.21 8.14 3.82
N LYS A 33 11.81 7.72 2.71
CA LYS A 33 12.38 6.37 2.56
C LYS A 33 13.57 6.14 3.50
N GLN A 34 14.40 7.17 3.71
CA GLN A 34 15.50 7.13 4.67
C GLN A 34 15.00 6.99 6.10
N ALA A 35 13.87 7.63 6.46
CA ALA A 35 13.24 7.45 7.76
C ALA A 35 12.75 6.00 7.97
N ILE A 36 12.19 5.37 6.94
CA ILE A 36 11.80 3.94 6.97
C ILE A 36 13.05 3.06 7.14
N LEU A 37 14.11 3.32 6.38
CA LEU A 37 15.36 2.57 6.43
C LEU A 37 16.02 2.64 7.80
N ASN A 38 15.92 3.76 8.48
CA ASN A 38 16.53 4.00 9.80
C ASN A 38 15.61 3.61 10.97
N ASN A 39 14.45 2.97 10.72
CA ASN A 39 13.49 2.56 11.74
C ASN A 39 13.33 1.02 11.78
N PRO A 40 14.11 0.32 12.62
CA PRO A 40 14.04 -1.13 12.74
C PRO A 40 12.65 -1.64 13.17
N ASP A 41 11.94 -0.91 14.03
CA ASP A 41 10.59 -1.30 14.47
C ASP A 41 9.60 -1.25 13.31
N PHE A 42 9.73 -0.26 12.42
CA PHE A 42 8.90 -0.18 11.24
C PHE A 42 9.21 -1.31 10.25
N GLN A 43 10.49 -1.62 10.03
CA GLN A 43 10.92 -2.75 9.20
C GLN A 43 10.40 -4.08 9.76
N ASN A 44 10.45 -4.28 11.08
CA ASN A 44 9.88 -5.45 11.73
C ASN A 44 8.37 -5.57 11.50
N ARG A 45 7.62 -4.46 11.52
CA ARG A 45 6.19 -4.46 11.17
C ARG A 45 5.93 -4.83 9.71
N ILE A 46 6.79 -4.42 8.78
CA ILE A 46 6.71 -4.86 7.37
C ILE A 46 6.90 -6.39 7.29
N ARG A 47 7.89 -6.94 8.00
CA ARG A 47 8.12 -8.38 8.07
C ARG A 47 6.91 -9.10 8.66
N GLN A 48 6.35 -8.63 9.78
CA GLN A 48 5.15 -9.19 10.39
C GLN A 48 3.94 -9.17 9.45
N ALA A 49 3.79 -8.13 8.62
CA ALA A 49 2.73 -8.05 7.62
C ALA A 49 2.90 -9.14 6.55
N ALA A 50 4.12 -9.37 6.06
CA ALA A 50 4.42 -10.46 5.14
C ALA A 50 4.14 -11.84 5.79
N ASP A 51 4.59 -12.06 7.03
CA ASP A 51 4.37 -13.31 7.76
C ASP A 51 2.88 -13.59 7.96
N MET A 52 2.07 -12.59 8.28
CA MET A 52 0.61 -12.71 8.38
C MET A 52 -0.04 -13.13 7.07
N MET A 53 0.41 -12.58 5.93
CA MET A 53 -0.09 -12.97 4.61
C MET A 53 0.33 -14.41 4.26
N VAL A 54 1.57 -14.78 4.52
CA VAL A 54 2.09 -16.14 4.30
C VAL A 54 1.28 -17.16 5.10
N GLU A 55 1.02 -16.89 6.38
CA GLU A 55 0.22 -17.74 7.24
C GLU A 55 -1.19 -17.94 6.67
N SER A 56 -1.86 -16.86 6.28
CA SER A 56 -3.18 -16.93 5.66
C SER A 56 -3.16 -17.77 4.37
N LEU A 57 -2.21 -17.52 3.47
CA LEU A 57 -2.10 -18.20 2.18
C LEU A 57 -1.78 -19.68 2.34
N ARG A 58 -0.90 -20.08 3.28
CA ARG A 58 -0.57 -21.48 3.59
C ARG A 58 -1.79 -22.27 4.08
N HIS A 59 -2.73 -21.60 4.74
CA HIS A 59 -3.99 -22.19 5.21
C HIS A 59 -5.15 -22.05 4.18
N GLY A 60 -4.82 -21.70 2.93
CA GLY A 60 -5.81 -21.56 1.86
C GLY A 60 -6.68 -20.30 2.00
N GLY A 61 -6.22 -19.29 2.74
CA GLY A 61 -6.87 -17.99 2.85
C GLY A 61 -6.67 -17.12 1.61
N LYS A 62 -7.19 -15.90 1.71
CA LYS A 62 -7.15 -14.89 0.64
C LYS A 62 -6.66 -13.55 1.18
N ILE A 63 -5.92 -12.83 0.33
CA ILE A 63 -5.50 -11.46 0.62
C ILE A 63 -6.42 -10.50 -0.15
N HIS A 64 -7.17 -9.69 0.58
CA HIS A 64 -8.06 -8.67 0.04
C HIS A 64 -7.38 -7.30 0.13
N PHE A 65 -7.34 -6.56 -0.97
CA PHE A 65 -6.80 -5.20 -0.99
C PHE A 65 -7.91 -4.18 -1.23
N CYS A 66 -7.85 -3.02 -0.58
CA CYS A 66 -8.76 -1.92 -0.85
C CYS A 66 -8.09 -0.56 -0.63
N GLY A 67 -8.53 0.43 -1.39
CA GLY A 67 -8.05 1.80 -1.36
C GLY A 67 -8.90 2.70 -2.25
N ASN A 68 -8.66 4.01 -2.22
CA ASN A 68 -9.33 4.99 -3.06
C ASN A 68 -8.32 5.76 -3.92
N GLY A 69 -8.68 6.14 -5.14
CA GLY A 69 -7.83 6.92 -6.04
C GLY A 69 -6.48 6.24 -6.31
N GLY A 70 -5.35 6.91 -6.02
CA GLY A 70 -4.01 6.34 -6.16
C GLY A 70 -3.82 5.09 -5.28
N SER A 71 -4.36 5.08 -4.07
CA SER A 71 -4.33 3.91 -3.20
C SER A 71 -5.19 2.73 -3.71
N ALA A 72 -6.20 2.97 -4.56
CA ALA A 72 -6.89 1.91 -5.29
C ALA A 72 -5.99 1.32 -6.38
N ALA A 73 -5.24 2.17 -7.10
CA ALA A 73 -4.26 1.72 -8.07
C ALA A 73 -3.18 0.85 -7.40
N ASP A 74 -2.64 1.26 -6.26
CA ASP A 74 -1.69 0.47 -5.47
C ASP A 74 -2.31 -0.87 -5.03
N ALA A 75 -3.54 -0.86 -4.51
CA ALA A 75 -4.25 -2.08 -4.10
C ALA A 75 -4.42 -3.07 -5.25
N GLN A 76 -4.80 -2.60 -6.44
CA GLN A 76 -4.93 -3.42 -7.64
C GLN A 76 -3.57 -3.94 -8.11
N HIS A 77 -2.54 -3.12 -8.09
CA HIS A 77 -1.18 -3.48 -8.46
C HIS A 77 -0.66 -4.61 -7.56
N LEU A 78 -0.71 -4.42 -6.23
CA LEU A 78 -0.23 -5.41 -5.27
C LEU A 78 -1.01 -6.74 -5.34
N ALA A 79 -2.32 -6.69 -5.57
CA ALA A 79 -3.13 -7.87 -5.81
C ALA A 79 -2.66 -8.62 -7.07
N ALA A 80 -2.29 -7.91 -8.13
CA ALA A 80 -1.77 -8.50 -9.37
C ALA A 80 -0.38 -9.12 -9.18
N GLU A 81 0.50 -8.51 -8.38
CA GLU A 81 1.82 -9.07 -8.06
C GLU A 81 1.70 -10.43 -7.34
N LEU A 82 0.72 -10.60 -6.47
CA LEU A 82 0.48 -11.87 -5.79
C LEU A 82 -0.27 -12.88 -6.67
N SER A 83 -1.33 -12.47 -7.36
CA SER A 83 -2.18 -13.36 -8.17
C SER A 83 -1.59 -13.69 -9.54
N GLY A 84 -0.66 -12.90 -10.05
CA GLY A 84 0.17 -13.18 -11.21
C GLY A 84 1.49 -13.80 -10.79
N ARG A 85 2.58 -13.05 -10.92
CA ARG A 85 3.92 -13.35 -10.40
C ARG A 85 4.64 -12.06 -10.05
N PHE A 86 5.62 -12.12 -9.15
CA PHE A 86 6.51 -11.01 -8.86
C PHE A 86 7.92 -11.28 -9.46
N TYR A 87 8.84 -11.87 -8.73
CA TYR A 87 10.16 -12.25 -9.27
C TYR A 87 10.20 -13.66 -9.83
N PHE A 88 9.51 -14.62 -9.21
CA PHE A 88 9.57 -16.02 -9.60
C PHE A 88 8.42 -16.40 -10.55
N ASP A 89 8.70 -17.33 -11.47
CA ASP A 89 7.65 -18.05 -12.19
C ASP A 89 7.10 -19.15 -11.28
N ARG A 90 5.90 -18.92 -10.74
CA ARG A 90 5.30 -19.73 -9.68
C ARG A 90 3.76 -19.78 -9.80
N PRO A 91 3.09 -20.73 -9.13
CA PRO A 91 1.64 -20.73 -9.08
C PRO A 91 1.04 -19.43 -8.52
N PRO A 92 -0.15 -19.01 -9.00
CA PRO A 92 -0.81 -17.79 -8.51
C PRO A 92 -1.19 -17.94 -7.03
N LEU A 93 -1.04 -16.83 -6.29
CA LEU A 93 -1.52 -16.71 -4.93
C LEU A 93 -2.94 -16.11 -4.91
N ASN A 94 -3.76 -16.48 -3.94
CA ASN A 94 -5.14 -16.03 -3.83
C ASN A 94 -5.21 -14.59 -3.30
N ALA A 95 -5.18 -13.61 -4.20
CA ALA A 95 -5.24 -12.19 -3.87
C ALA A 95 -6.13 -11.43 -4.84
N GLU A 96 -6.86 -10.43 -4.34
CA GLU A 96 -7.79 -9.61 -5.13
C GLU A 96 -7.94 -8.20 -4.55
N ALA A 97 -8.13 -7.20 -5.42
CA ALA A 97 -8.54 -5.87 -5.04
C ALA A 97 -10.07 -5.71 -5.15
N LEU A 98 -10.70 -5.24 -4.07
CA LEU A 98 -12.17 -5.23 -3.89
C LEU A 98 -12.91 -4.26 -4.82
N HIS A 99 -12.23 -3.42 -5.59
CA HIS A 99 -12.83 -2.42 -6.47
C HIS A 99 -12.75 -2.78 -7.97
N CYS A 100 -12.19 -3.93 -8.33
CA CYS A 100 -11.92 -4.26 -9.74
C CYS A 100 -13.18 -4.61 -10.55
N ASN A 101 -14.25 -5.06 -9.89
CA ASN A 101 -15.52 -5.31 -10.55
C ASN A 101 -16.33 -4.01 -10.65
N THR A 102 -16.26 -3.34 -11.80
CA THR A 102 -16.92 -2.04 -12.02
C THR A 102 -18.45 -2.13 -11.96
N SER A 103 -19.05 -3.25 -12.41
CA SER A 103 -20.49 -3.45 -12.30
C SER A 103 -20.95 -3.52 -10.84
N TYR A 104 -20.22 -4.28 -10.03
CA TYR A 104 -20.46 -4.34 -8.59
C TYR A 104 -20.26 -2.96 -7.93
N LEU A 105 -19.13 -2.32 -8.20
CA LEU A 105 -18.74 -1.04 -7.59
C LEU A 105 -19.80 0.05 -7.84
N THR A 106 -20.25 0.16 -9.10
CA THR A 106 -21.22 1.19 -9.51
C THR A 106 -22.62 0.88 -8.98
N ALA A 107 -23.07 -0.38 -9.00
CA ALA A 107 -24.36 -0.78 -8.47
C ALA A 107 -24.43 -0.54 -6.94
N VAL A 108 -23.46 -1.04 -6.18
CA VAL A 108 -23.45 -0.86 -4.73
C VAL A 108 -23.26 0.61 -4.35
N GLY A 109 -22.41 1.35 -5.08
CA GLY A 109 -22.24 2.79 -4.86
C GLY A 109 -23.54 3.56 -5.07
N ASN A 110 -24.35 3.20 -6.09
CA ASN A 110 -25.64 3.80 -6.38
C ASN A 110 -26.72 3.42 -5.35
N ASP A 111 -26.82 2.14 -4.98
CA ASP A 111 -27.94 1.60 -4.20
C ASP A 111 -27.73 1.75 -2.69
N TYR A 112 -26.50 1.65 -2.20
CA TYR A 112 -26.16 1.63 -0.78
C TYR A 112 -25.17 2.72 -0.35
N GLY A 113 -24.64 3.47 -1.31
CA GLY A 113 -23.65 4.50 -1.08
C GLY A 113 -22.19 3.99 -1.11
N TYR A 114 -21.28 4.93 -1.42
CA TYR A 114 -19.86 4.65 -1.63
C TYR A 114 -19.15 4.12 -0.35
N ASP A 115 -19.69 4.45 0.83
CA ASP A 115 -19.12 4.00 2.10
C ASP A 115 -19.22 2.47 2.31
N LEU A 116 -20.10 1.78 1.58
CA LEU A 116 -20.37 0.34 1.76
C LEU A 116 -19.76 -0.56 0.67
N ILE A 117 -19.09 -0.01 -0.33
CA ILE A 117 -18.59 -0.77 -1.48
C ILE A 117 -17.63 -1.90 -1.08
N PHE A 118 -16.71 -1.66 -0.16
CA PHE A 118 -15.73 -2.65 0.29
C PHE A 118 -16.31 -3.61 1.33
N SER A 119 -17.05 -3.09 2.30
CA SER A 119 -17.62 -3.90 3.38
C SER A 119 -18.62 -4.94 2.88
N ARG A 120 -19.48 -4.60 1.90
CA ARG A 120 -20.43 -5.56 1.31
C ARG A 120 -19.73 -6.66 0.53
N LEU A 121 -18.71 -6.34 -0.28
CA LEU A 121 -17.98 -7.34 -1.03
C LEU A 121 -17.19 -8.25 -0.09
N LEU A 122 -16.52 -7.68 0.91
CA LEU A 122 -15.77 -8.45 1.91
C LEU A 122 -16.68 -9.43 2.63
N ARG A 123 -17.88 -9.01 3.07
CA ARG A 123 -18.86 -9.88 3.75
C ARG A 123 -19.30 -11.06 2.88
N GLY A 124 -19.35 -10.89 1.56
CA GLY A 124 -19.77 -11.95 0.62
C GLY A 124 -18.62 -12.88 0.18
N THR A 125 -17.36 -12.47 0.35
CA THR A 125 -16.22 -13.18 -0.25
C THR A 125 -15.15 -13.63 0.74
N ALA A 126 -15.05 -12.98 1.90
CA ALA A 126 -14.04 -13.29 2.90
C ALA A 126 -14.49 -14.41 3.85
N LYS A 127 -13.52 -15.06 4.46
CA LYS A 127 -13.69 -16.08 5.50
C LYS A 127 -12.70 -15.86 6.65
N PRO A 128 -12.93 -16.44 7.82
CA PRO A 128 -11.98 -16.38 8.94
C PRO A 128 -10.59 -16.84 8.51
N GLY A 129 -9.56 -16.10 8.92
CA GLY A 129 -8.16 -16.37 8.57
C GLY A 129 -7.68 -15.68 7.29
N ASP A 130 -8.56 -15.07 6.50
CA ASP A 130 -8.17 -14.15 5.42
C ASP A 130 -7.49 -12.89 5.98
N VAL A 131 -6.83 -12.14 5.10
CA VAL A 131 -6.22 -10.84 5.42
C VAL A 131 -6.82 -9.76 4.55
N ILE A 132 -7.15 -8.60 5.13
CA ILE A 132 -7.46 -7.37 4.38
C ILE A 132 -6.34 -6.35 4.56
N VAL A 133 -5.89 -5.76 3.45
CA VAL A 133 -4.96 -4.65 3.39
C VAL A 133 -5.71 -3.40 2.97
N GLY A 134 -5.91 -2.48 3.90
CA GLY A 134 -6.52 -1.18 3.61
C GLY A 134 -5.47 -0.11 3.43
N ILE A 135 -5.53 0.62 2.30
CA ILE A 135 -4.56 1.66 1.94
C ILE A 135 -5.26 3.02 1.92
N SER A 136 -4.86 3.92 2.82
CA SER A 136 -5.41 5.28 2.91
C SER A 136 -4.38 6.26 3.46
N THR A 137 -3.99 7.27 2.70
CA THR A 137 -3.01 8.27 3.14
C THR A 137 -3.45 9.04 4.39
N SER A 138 -4.74 9.29 4.56
CA SER A 138 -5.30 9.95 5.75
C SER A 138 -5.58 8.98 6.92
N GLY A 139 -5.73 7.68 6.63
CA GLY A 139 -6.22 6.70 7.59
C GLY A 139 -7.68 6.90 8.03
N ASN A 140 -8.48 7.70 7.28
CA ASN A 140 -9.84 8.07 7.67
C ASN A 140 -10.90 7.77 6.58
N SER A 141 -10.58 6.98 5.57
CA SER A 141 -11.50 6.63 4.50
C SER A 141 -12.66 5.79 5.01
N LYS A 142 -13.89 6.33 4.98
CA LYS A 142 -15.07 5.70 5.59
C LYS A 142 -15.36 4.31 5.04
N ASN A 143 -15.24 4.12 3.72
CA ASN A 143 -15.45 2.81 3.09
C ASN A 143 -14.45 1.75 3.56
N ILE A 144 -13.20 2.14 3.83
CA ILE A 144 -12.18 1.23 4.38
C ILE A 144 -12.48 0.93 5.86
N LEU A 145 -12.86 1.95 6.65
CA LEU A 145 -13.26 1.75 8.03
C LEU A 145 -14.45 0.78 8.14
N LYS A 146 -15.46 0.91 7.27
CA LYS A 146 -16.58 -0.03 7.21
C LYS A 146 -16.16 -1.45 6.80
N ALA A 147 -15.15 -1.58 5.94
CA ALA A 147 -14.59 -2.89 5.64
C ALA A 147 -13.83 -3.49 6.84
N PHE A 148 -13.11 -2.67 7.61
CA PHE A 148 -12.41 -3.11 8.81
C PHE A 148 -13.37 -3.53 9.95
N GLU A 149 -14.51 -2.83 10.12
CA GLU A 149 -15.59 -3.28 11.02
C GLU A 149 -16.02 -4.71 10.66
N VAL A 150 -16.32 -4.95 9.38
CA VAL A 150 -16.72 -6.29 8.88
C VAL A 150 -15.59 -7.31 9.03
N ALA A 151 -14.34 -6.92 8.76
CA ALA A 151 -13.19 -7.79 8.94
C ALA A 151 -13.06 -8.31 10.38
N LYS A 152 -13.21 -7.42 11.38
CA LYS A 152 -13.21 -7.80 12.81
C LYS A 152 -14.34 -8.78 13.13
N GLU A 153 -15.57 -8.52 12.67
CA GLU A 153 -16.72 -9.40 12.88
C GLU A 153 -16.51 -10.81 12.29
N MET A 154 -15.80 -10.90 11.16
CA MET A 154 -15.59 -12.15 10.42
C MET A 154 -14.30 -12.90 10.79
N GLY A 155 -13.46 -12.36 11.68
CA GLY A 155 -12.17 -12.96 12.02
C GLY A 155 -11.14 -12.85 10.89
N VAL A 156 -11.25 -11.81 10.05
CA VAL A 156 -10.29 -11.44 9.01
C VAL A 156 -9.22 -10.55 9.64
N LYS A 157 -7.94 -10.83 9.39
CA LYS A 157 -6.81 -10.04 9.89
C LYS A 157 -6.67 -8.73 9.11
N ILE A 158 -6.21 -7.68 9.78
CA ILE A 158 -6.20 -6.32 9.22
C ILE A 158 -4.79 -5.74 9.19
N ILE A 159 -4.31 -5.41 7.99
CA ILE A 159 -3.11 -4.59 7.78
C ILE A 159 -3.59 -3.22 7.29
N ALA A 160 -3.19 -2.16 8.00
CA ALA A 160 -3.51 -0.78 7.62
C ALA A 160 -2.24 -0.06 7.13
N MET A 161 -2.27 0.47 5.91
CA MET A 161 -1.21 1.31 5.34
C MET A 161 -1.70 2.76 5.31
N THR A 162 -1.03 3.66 6.07
CA THR A 162 -1.51 5.02 6.29
C THR A 162 -0.38 6.05 6.25
N GLY A 163 -0.72 7.34 6.33
CA GLY A 163 0.22 8.40 6.69
C GLY A 163 0.50 8.43 8.19
N GLU A 164 1.25 9.43 8.62
CA GLU A 164 1.91 9.54 9.93
C GLU A 164 1.00 9.24 11.13
N THR A 165 -0.21 9.77 11.14
CA THR A 165 -1.11 9.68 12.31
C THR A 165 -1.81 8.33 12.46
N GLY A 166 -1.87 7.52 11.40
CA GLY A 166 -2.67 6.30 11.35
C GLY A 166 -4.18 6.55 11.18
N GLY A 167 -4.65 7.76 11.45
CA GLY A 167 -6.08 8.10 11.42
C GLY A 167 -6.92 7.18 12.31
N ALA A 168 -8.20 7.03 11.98
CA ALA A 168 -9.11 6.09 12.67
C ALA A 168 -8.82 4.61 12.32
N MET A 169 -8.12 4.34 11.21
CA MET A 169 -7.80 2.97 10.82
C MET A 169 -6.86 2.27 11.83
N LYS A 170 -6.03 3.03 12.57
CA LYS A 170 -5.10 2.47 13.57
C LYS A 170 -5.79 1.66 14.67
N GLU A 171 -7.04 2.01 15.03
CA GLU A 171 -7.80 1.34 16.10
C GLU A 171 -8.27 -0.07 15.68
N PHE A 172 -8.29 -0.35 14.38
CA PHE A 172 -8.71 -1.64 13.83
C PHE A 172 -7.53 -2.55 13.47
N ALA A 173 -6.36 -1.96 13.18
CA ALA A 173 -5.25 -2.67 12.60
C ALA A 173 -4.63 -3.71 13.55
N ASP A 174 -4.46 -4.95 13.08
CA ASP A 174 -3.57 -5.91 13.71
C ASP A 174 -2.10 -5.51 13.45
N ILE A 175 -1.82 -4.95 12.25
CA ILE A 175 -0.53 -4.35 11.91
C ILE A 175 -0.76 -2.99 11.25
N LEU A 176 -0.14 -1.95 11.81
CA LEU A 176 -0.17 -0.59 11.28
C LEU A 176 1.16 -0.22 10.62
N LEU A 177 1.11 0.09 9.34
CA LEU A 177 2.24 0.59 8.54
C LEU A 177 2.01 2.08 8.22
N ASN A 178 2.30 2.93 9.21
CA ASN A 178 2.09 4.38 9.12
C ASN A 178 3.38 5.08 8.68
N VAL A 179 3.40 5.58 7.45
CA VAL A 179 4.51 6.32 6.86
C VAL A 179 4.67 7.68 7.54
N ALA A 180 5.89 8.03 7.96
CA ALA A 180 6.21 9.27 8.66
C ALA A 180 6.18 10.48 7.70
N SER A 181 5.01 10.78 7.14
CA SER A 181 4.75 11.91 6.26
C SER A 181 3.28 12.32 6.31
N GLN A 182 3.02 13.61 6.04
CA GLN A 182 1.68 14.18 5.85
C GLN A 182 1.44 14.55 4.37
N ASP A 183 2.46 14.45 3.53
CA ASP A 183 2.36 14.76 2.09
C ASP A 183 1.88 13.53 1.32
N THR A 184 0.68 13.62 0.76
CA THR A 184 0.01 12.49 0.08
C THR A 184 0.86 11.79 -0.98
N PRO A 185 1.56 12.50 -1.92
CA PRO A 185 2.44 11.83 -2.88
C PRO A 185 3.57 11.04 -2.21
N ARG A 186 4.20 11.60 -1.19
CA ARG A 186 5.33 10.95 -0.47
C ARG A 186 4.85 9.70 0.28
N ILE A 187 3.62 9.74 0.83
CA ILE A 187 2.98 8.60 1.48
C ILE A 187 2.70 7.50 0.45
N GLN A 188 2.08 7.83 -0.68
CA GLN A 188 1.74 6.85 -1.73
C GLN A 188 2.99 6.20 -2.34
N GLU A 189 4.03 6.98 -2.67
CA GLU A 189 5.32 6.45 -3.13
C GLU A 189 5.96 5.47 -2.12
N SER A 190 5.73 5.69 -0.85
CA SER A 190 6.21 4.80 0.21
C SER A 190 5.30 3.58 0.38
N HIS A 191 3.98 3.73 0.21
CA HIS A 191 3.03 2.61 0.25
C HIS A 191 3.34 1.58 -0.83
N ILE A 192 3.54 2.00 -2.08
CA ILE A 192 3.85 1.03 -3.15
C ILE A 192 5.22 0.38 -2.93
N MET A 193 6.23 1.11 -2.46
CA MET A 193 7.54 0.54 -2.11
C MET A 193 7.40 -0.53 -1.01
N ILE A 194 6.67 -0.23 0.07
CA ILE A 194 6.42 -1.18 1.17
C ILE A 194 5.65 -2.40 0.66
N GLY A 195 4.63 -2.17 -0.18
CA GLY A 195 3.85 -3.23 -0.80
C GLY A 195 4.70 -4.19 -1.64
N HIS A 196 5.62 -3.66 -2.46
CA HIS A 196 6.58 -4.48 -3.22
C HIS A 196 7.48 -5.30 -2.31
N ILE A 197 8.01 -4.71 -1.23
CA ILE A 197 8.83 -5.44 -0.24
C ILE A 197 8.01 -6.59 0.38
N ILE A 198 6.75 -6.34 0.73
CA ILE A 198 5.87 -7.39 1.27
C ILE A 198 5.64 -8.50 0.23
N CYS A 199 5.36 -8.15 -1.04
CA CYS A 199 5.19 -9.12 -2.12
C CYS A 199 6.45 -9.98 -2.33
N GLU A 200 7.64 -9.37 -2.31
CA GLU A 200 8.93 -10.06 -2.39
C GLU A 200 9.11 -11.04 -1.22
N LEU A 201 8.85 -10.59 0.02
CA LEU A 201 8.96 -11.43 1.21
C LEU A 201 7.97 -12.61 1.17
N VAL A 202 6.72 -12.36 0.78
CA VAL A 202 5.69 -13.40 0.65
C VAL A 202 6.10 -14.41 -0.42
N GLU A 203 6.54 -13.96 -1.59
CA GLU A 203 6.95 -14.85 -2.68
C GLU A 203 8.16 -15.70 -2.28
N THR A 204 9.18 -15.10 -1.67
CA THR A 204 10.37 -15.79 -1.18
C THR A 204 10.02 -16.83 -0.11
N GLU A 205 9.14 -16.50 0.84
CA GLU A 205 8.78 -17.41 1.94
C GLU A 205 7.89 -18.56 1.47
N MET A 206 7.13 -18.37 0.39
CA MET A 206 6.24 -19.40 -0.16
C MET A 206 6.93 -20.33 -1.16
N PHE A 207 7.94 -19.83 -1.89
CA PHE A 207 8.49 -20.50 -3.08
C PHE A 207 10.03 -20.43 -3.19
N GLY A 208 10.73 -19.71 -2.30
CA GLY A 208 12.19 -19.52 -2.29
C GLY A 208 12.99 -20.66 -1.67
#